data_b2f3860153b0810dff1b71b224b838de
#
_entry.id   b2f3860153b0810dff1b71b224b838de
#
_cell.length_a   1.000
_cell.length_b   1.000
_cell.length_c   1.000
_cell.angle_alpha   90.00
_cell.angle_beta   90.00
_cell.angle_gamma   90.00
#
_symmetry.space_group_name_H-M   'P 1'
#
loop_
_entity.id
_entity.type
_entity.pdbx_description
1 polymer ?
#
loop_
_entity_poly.entity_id
_entity_poly.type
_entity_poly.pdbx_seq_one_letter_code
_entity_poly.pdbx_strand_id
1 'polypeptide(L)'
;MKFLSTLIAVGLLSFSMLAAAGQVNINTADAETISAELNGIGLSKAKAIVEYRKKHGPFRSVDDLSLVKGIGERTLEKNRADIEVSVARKK
;
A
#
# COMPACT_ATOMS: atom_id res chain seq x y z
N MET A 1 -39.40 7.16 -19.89
CA MET A 1 -39.24 5.99 -20.01
C MET A 1 -37.94 5.41 -20.44
N LYS A 2 -37.44 5.65 -21.57
CA LYS A 2 -36.24 5.08 -21.98
C LYS A 2 -35.04 5.57 -21.24
N PHE A 3 -35.10 6.69 -20.66
CA PHE A 3 -33.95 7.23 -20.03
C PHE A 3 -33.53 6.52 -18.79
N LEU A 4 -34.29 5.64 -18.31
CA LEU A 4 -33.98 4.95 -17.11
C LEU A 4 -32.73 4.12 -17.18
N SER A 5 -32.48 3.55 -18.29
CA SER A 5 -31.36 2.66 -18.40
C SER A 5 -30.03 3.33 -18.24
N THR A 6 -29.99 4.58 -18.46
CA THR A 6 -28.72 5.28 -18.35
C THR A 6 -28.14 5.29 -16.98
N LEU A 7 -28.98 5.33 -16.01
CA LEU A 7 -28.51 5.42 -14.66
C LEU A 7 -27.77 4.22 -14.19
N ILE A 8 -28.14 3.11 -14.67
CA ILE A 8 -27.54 1.89 -14.24
C ILE A 8 -26.09 1.79 -14.59
N ALA A 9 -25.74 2.29 -15.72
CA ALA A 9 -24.36 2.21 -16.14
C ALA A 9 -23.41 2.92 -15.22
N VAL A 10 -23.86 3.97 -14.67
CA VAL A 10 -23.02 4.74 -13.80
C VAL A 10 -22.63 4.03 -12.54
N GLY A 11 -23.55 3.30 -12.02
CA GLY A 11 -23.28 2.60 -10.79
C GLY A 11 -22.18 1.58 -10.93
N LEU A 12 -22.09 0.98 -12.07
CA LEU A 12 -21.11 -0.04 -12.26
C LEU A 12 -19.71 0.50 -12.27
N LEU A 13 -19.54 1.67 -12.76
CA LEU A 13 -18.24 2.26 -12.82
C LEU A 13 -17.64 2.52 -11.47
N SER A 14 -18.42 3.02 -10.58
CA SER A 14 -17.92 3.32 -9.29
C SER A 14 -17.50 2.08 -8.56
N PHE A 15 -18.17 1.02 -8.86
CA PHE A 15 -17.86 -0.22 -8.21
C PHE A 15 -16.49 -0.73 -8.59
N SER A 16 -16.09 -0.58 -9.80
CA SER A 16 -14.83 -1.06 -10.21
C SER A 16 -13.69 -0.32 -9.56
N MET A 17 -13.87 0.88 -9.15
CA MET A 17 -12.82 1.60 -8.55
C MET A 17 -12.41 1.05 -7.23
N LEU A 18 -13.35 0.51 -6.50
CA LEU A 18 -13.03 -0.04 -5.21
C LEU A 18 -12.08 -1.19 -5.27
N ALA A 19 -12.18 -1.94 -6.31
CA ALA A 19 -11.37 -3.12 -6.43
C ALA A 19 -9.90 -2.79 -6.58
N ALA A 20 -9.62 -1.62 -7.05
CA ALA A 20 -8.26 -1.25 -7.29
C ALA A 20 -7.52 -0.79 -6.06
N ALA A 21 -8.27 -0.44 -5.04
CA ALA A 21 -7.63 0.06 -3.86
C ALA A 21 -7.20 -1.10 -3.04
N GLY A 22 -6.21 -1.05 -2.32
CA GLY A 22 -5.93 -2.13 -1.44
C GLY A 22 -4.52 -2.37 -1.10
N GLN A 23 -3.67 -2.37 -2.05
CA GLN A 23 -2.30 -2.72 -1.71
C GLN A 23 -1.35 -1.57 -1.89
N VAL A 24 -0.40 -1.50 -0.98
CA VAL A 24 0.62 -0.48 -1.01
C VAL A 24 1.94 -1.14 -1.34
N ASN A 25 2.61 -0.65 -2.35
CA ASN A 25 3.93 -1.16 -2.67
C ASN A 25 4.94 -0.39 -1.84
N ILE A 26 5.47 -1.01 -0.82
CA ILE A 26 6.38 -0.33 0.10
C ILE A 26 7.71 0.01 -0.53
N ASN A 27 7.99 -0.49 -1.70
CA ASN A 27 9.23 -0.15 -2.38
C ASN A 27 9.11 1.12 -3.21
N THR A 28 7.89 1.55 -3.50
CA THR A 28 7.72 2.73 -4.34
C THR A 28 6.85 3.82 -3.73
N ALA A 29 6.02 3.48 -2.77
CA ALA A 29 5.11 4.47 -2.19
C ALA A 29 5.87 5.47 -1.35
N ASP A 30 5.35 6.67 -1.25
CA ASP A 30 5.99 7.67 -0.41
C ASP A 30 5.46 7.52 1.02
N ALA A 31 6.07 8.21 1.94
CA ALA A 31 5.74 8.07 3.34
C ALA A 31 4.29 8.41 3.65
N GLU A 32 3.77 9.43 3.02
CA GLU A 32 2.37 9.81 3.25
C GLU A 32 1.41 8.73 2.82
N THR A 33 1.67 8.11 1.68
CA THR A 33 0.81 7.04 1.20
C THR A 33 0.89 5.83 2.11
N ILE A 34 2.08 5.46 2.52
CA ILE A 34 2.27 4.34 3.42
C ILE A 34 1.50 4.56 4.70
N SER A 35 1.65 5.74 5.27
CA SER A 35 0.99 6.08 6.50
C SER A 35 -0.54 6.09 6.37
N ALA A 36 -1.03 6.56 5.27
CA ALA A 36 -2.47 6.65 5.05
C ALA A 36 -3.11 5.30 4.80
N GLU A 37 -2.40 4.43 4.14
CA GLU A 37 -2.98 3.15 3.74
C GLU A 37 -2.77 2.00 4.71
N LEU A 38 -1.76 2.07 5.54
CA LEU A 38 -1.49 0.98 6.45
C LEU A 38 -1.87 1.32 7.88
N ASN A 39 -2.38 0.33 8.57
CA ASN A 39 -2.85 0.52 9.94
C ASN A 39 -1.73 0.54 10.94
N GLY A 40 -1.77 1.50 11.82
CA GLY A 40 -0.77 1.55 12.88
C GLY A 40 0.60 2.01 12.45
N ILE A 41 0.72 2.49 11.23
CA ILE A 41 1.97 3.01 10.75
C ILE A 41 1.83 4.50 10.55
N GLY A 42 2.24 5.25 11.53
CA GLY A 42 2.16 6.69 11.45
C GLY A 42 3.23 7.21 10.54
N LEU A 43 3.22 8.49 10.32
CA LEU A 43 4.15 9.12 9.41
C LEU A 43 5.60 8.88 9.80
N SER A 44 5.89 8.87 11.07
CA SER A 44 7.24 8.65 11.55
C SER A 44 7.77 7.27 11.14
N LYS A 45 6.94 6.24 11.31
CA LYS A 45 7.34 4.91 10.92
C LYS A 45 7.38 4.77 9.40
N ALA A 46 6.48 5.46 8.72
CA ALA A 46 6.48 5.44 7.27
C ALA A 46 7.76 6.05 6.72
N LYS A 47 8.22 7.12 7.34
CA LYS A 47 9.48 7.72 6.94
C LYS A 47 10.63 6.78 7.18
N ALA A 48 10.58 6.03 8.27
CA ALA A 48 11.62 5.07 8.56
C ALA A 48 11.67 3.98 7.49
N ILE A 49 10.53 3.58 6.97
CA ILE A 49 10.47 2.59 5.92
C ILE A 49 11.15 3.14 4.65
N VAL A 50 10.84 4.37 4.31
CA VAL A 50 11.43 4.98 3.12
C VAL A 50 12.95 5.13 3.28
N GLU A 51 13.38 5.51 4.47
CA GLU A 51 14.81 5.63 4.71
C GLU A 51 15.51 4.29 4.65
N TYR A 52 14.88 3.28 5.19
CA TYR A 52 15.47 1.96 5.18
C TYR A 52 15.70 1.48 3.75
N ARG A 53 14.72 1.64 2.89
CA ARG A 53 14.88 1.16 1.52
C ARG A 53 15.92 1.96 0.74
N LYS A 54 16.13 3.21 1.13
CA LYS A 54 17.13 4.01 0.49
C LYS A 54 18.53 3.56 0.89
N LYS A 55 18.68 3.17 2.11
CA LYS A 55 19.97 2.75 2.61
C LYS A 55 20.31 1.31 2.30
N HIS A 56 19.34 0.44 2.37
CA HIS A 56 19.58 -0.99 2.26
C HIS A 56 19.04 -1.64 1.00
N GLY A 57 18.38 -0.87 0.16
CA GLY A 57 17.80 -1.42 -1.06
C GLY A 57 16.36 -1.84 -0.84
N PRO A 58 15.69 -2.23 -1.88
CA PRO A 58 14.29 -2.56 -1.78
C PRO A 58 14.02 -3.77 -0.89
N PHE A 59 12.84 -3.80 -0.31
CA PHE A 59 12.41 -4.92 0.47
C PHE A 59 12.15 -6.08 -0.46
N ARG A 60 12.55 -7.25 -0.08
CA ARG A 60 12.36 -8.43 -0.90
C ARG A 60 11.19 -9.26 -0.46
N SER A 61 10.75 -9.08 0.75
CA SER A 61 9.57 -9.77 1.24
C SER A 61 8.88 -8.87 2.23
N VAL A 62 7.62 -9.16 2.51
CA VAL A 62 6.86 -8.40 3.47
C VAL A 62 7.52 -8.53 4.85
N ASP A 63 8.05 -9.68 5.12
CA ASP A 63 8.69 -9.92 6.41
C ASP A 63 9.87 -8.99 6.68
N ASP A 64 10.51 -8.53 5.65
CA ASP A 64 11.64 -7.63 5.82
C ASP A 64 11.26 -6.31 6.48
N LEU A 65 9.99 -5.98 6.49
CA LEU A 65 9.57 -4.75 7.13
C LEU A 65 9.88 -4.76 8.62
N SER A 66 9.97 -5.93 9.21
CA SER A 66 10.28 -6.00 10.63
C SER A 66 11.70 -5.58 10.93
N LEU A 67 12.52 -5.41 9.90
CA LEU A 67 13.88 -4.94 10.11
C LEU A 67 13.91 -3.42 10.29
N VAL A 68 12.82 -2.77 9.96
CA VAL A 68 12.74 -1.32 10.13
C VAL A 68 12.43 -1.01 11.59
N LYS A 69 13.19 -0.11 12.16
CA LYS A 69 12.97 0.24 13.53
C LYS A 69 11.58 0.79 13.74
N GLY A 70 10.89 0.27 14.70
CA GLY A 70 9.53 0.71 14.99
C GLY A 70 8.45 -0.16 14.39
N ILE A 71 8.79 -1.06 13.49
CA ILE A 71 7.82 -1.98 12.90
C ILE A 71 7.93 -3.32 13.60
N GLY A 72 6.97 -3.65 14.43
CA GLY A 72 7.00 -4.92 15.12
C GLY A 72 6.21 -5.95 14.37
N GLU A 73 6.27 -7.18 14.83
CA GLU A 73 5.59 -8.27 14.20
C GLU A 73 4.09 -8.11 14.19
N ARG A 74 3.53 -7.58 15.23
CA ARG A 74 2.11 -7.38 15.30
C ARG A 74 1.62 -6.39 14.25
N THR A 75 2.36 -5.29 14.06
CA THR A 75 2.02 -4.32 13.07
C THR A 75 2.15 -4.90 11.69
N LEU A 76 3.17 -5.71 11.50
CA LEU A 76 3.37 -6.37 10.22
C LEU A 76 2.22 -7.30 9.89
N GLU A 77 1.81 -8.11 10.85
CA GLU A 77 0.75 -9.05 10.60
C GLU A 77 -0.59 -8.39 10.30
N LYS A 78 -0.88 -7.30 10.95
CA LYS A 78 -2.09 -6.57 10.70
C LYS A 78 -2.17 -6.05 9.30
N ASN A 79 -1.05 -5.77 8.70
CA ASN A 79 -1.01 -5.14 7.40
C ASN A 79 -0.57 -6.03 6.26
N ARG A 80 -0.23 -7.25 6.57
CA ARG A 80 0.36 -8.14 5.58
C ARG A 80 -0.42 -8.25 4.28
N ALA A 81 -1.71 -8.35 4.36
CA ALA A 81 -2.54 -8.48 3.18
C ALA A 81 -2.58 -7.22 2.32
N ASP A 82 -2.24 -6.10 2.90
CA ASP A 82 -2.29 -4.83 2.21
C ASP A 82 -0.93 -4.35 1.71
N ILE A 83 0.09 -5.17 1.87
CA ILE A 83 1.43 -4.78 1.48
C ILE A 83 1.89 -5.55 0.27
N GLU A 84 2.46 -4.85 -0.65
CA GLU A 84 3.03 -5.46 -1.83
C GLU A 84 4.51 -5.12 -1.88
N VAL A 85 5.34 -6.03 -2.35
CA VAL A 85 6.77 -5.78 -2.50
C VAL A 85 7.18 -6.06 -3.92
N SER A 86 7.03 -5.09 -4.76
CA SER A 86 7.47 -5.22 -6.14
C SER A 86 8.64 -4.32 -6.36
N VAL A 87 9.61 -4.80 -7.08
CA VAL A 87 10.80 -4.01 -7.35
C VAL A 87 10.73 -3.49 -8.76
N ALA A 88 10.94 -2.21 -8.92
CA ALA A 88 10.90 -1.63 -10.24
C ALA A 88 12.02 -2.21 -11.07
N ARG A 89 11.69 -2.71 -12.25
CA ARG A 89 12.64 -3.29 -13.08
C ARG A 89 13.12 -2.32 -14.08
N LYS A 90 14.37 -2.22 -14.20
CA LYS A 90 14.88 -1.31 -15.14
C LYS A 90 15.18 -2.04 -16.36
N LYS A 91 14.87 -1.58 -17.44
CA LYS A 91 15.11 -2.34 -18.61
C LYS A 91 16.16 -1.82 -19.44
#